data_6fd3462dd689e57a0df2716f5054681d
#
_entry.id   6fd3462dd689e57a0df2716f5054681d
#
_cell.length_a   1.000
_cell.length_b   1.000
_cell.length_c   1.000
_cell.angle_alpha   90.00
_cell.angle_beta   90.00
_cell.angle_gamma   90.00
#
_symmetry.space_group_name_H-M   'P 1'
#
loop_
_entity.id
_entity.type
_entity.pdbx_description
1 polymer ?
#
loop_
_entity_poly.entity_id
_entity_poly.type
_entity_poly.pdbx_seq_one_letter_code
_entity_poly.pdbx_strand_id
1 'polypeptide(L)'
;MKPKLVIINWEDAITPTSGWTNINDLDNVLADCISIGLVVEENEKSITIVSHISGSDIQVDIDGSLVLDKSWIKFRKDLPLPKHTTNKLKKWLMEKCDAEKNK
;
A
#
# COMPACT_ATOMS: atom_id res chain seq x y z
N MET A 1 -4.19 -6.77 -13.27
CA MET A 1 -3.94 -5.39 -12.83
C MET A 1 -2.61 -4.90 -13.40
N LYS A 2 -2.58 -3.68 -13.90
CA LYS A 2 -1.33 -3.10 -14.41
C LYS A 2 -0.44 -2.71 -13.23
N PRO A 3 0.84 -3.14 -13.20
CA PRO A 3 1.76 -2.75 -12.13
C PRO A 3 1.96 -1.25 -12.08
N LYS A 4 1.94 -0.68 -10.89
CA LYS A 4 2.17 0.75 -10.72
C LYS A 4 2.81 1.06 -9.37
N LEU A 5 3.59 2.14 -9.38
CA LEU A 5 4.16 2.76 -8.20
C LEU A 5 3.25 3.93 -7.82
N VAL A 6 3.00 4.12 -6.53
CA VAL A 6 2.16 5.22 -6.07
C VAL A 6 2.84 6.00 -4.95
N ILE A 7 2.54 7.29 -4.90
CA ILE A 7 2.77 8.13 -3.73
C ILE A 7 1.40 8.46 -3.16
N ILE A 8 1.21 8.20 -1.86
CA ILE A 8 -0.06 8.41 -1.18
C ILE A 8 0.16 9.30 0.04
N ASN A 9 -0.55 10.41 0.10
CA ASN A 9 -0.65 11.23 1.31
C ASN A 9 -1.98 10.87 2.00
N TRP A 10 -1.90 10.41 3.24
CA TRP A 10 -3.05 9.91 3.99
C TRP A 10 -3.00 10.33 5.44
N GLU A 11 -4.12 10.22 6.13
CA GLU A 11 -4.23 10.56 7.55
C GLU A 11 -4.43 9.30 8.37
N ASP A 12 -3.68 9.19 9.46
CA ASP A 12 -3.73 8.05 10.37
C ASP A 12 -4.21 8.48 11.74
N ALA A 13 -4.84 7.52 12.43
CA ALA A 13 -5.18 7.70 13.84
C ALA A 13 -3.90 7.72 14.67
N ILE A 14 -3.89 8.56 15.71
CA ILE A 14 -2.80 8.59 16.65
C ILE A 14 -3.32 8.36 18.07
N THR A 15 -2.42 7.93 18.97
CA THR A 15 -2.66 7.94 20.40
C THR A 15 -1.89 9.13 20.96
N PRO A 16 -2.55 10.28 21.16
CA PRO A 16 -1.86 11.53 21.45
C PRO A 16 -1.19 11.58 22.82
N THR A 17 -1.61 10.70 23.75
CA THR A 17 -1.04 10.63 25.09
C THR A 17 -0.85 9.18 25.51
N SER A 18 0.09 8.97 26.44
CA SER A 18 0.25 7.69 27.14
C SER A 18 -0.20 7.89 28.60
N GLY A 19 -1.22 7.12 29.01
CA GLY A 19 -1.79 7.25 30.37
C GLY A 19 -2.91 8.28 30.45
N TRP A 20 -3.19 8.75 31.68
CA TRP A 20 -4.29 9.67 31.94
C TRP A 20 -3.91 11.11 31.56
N THR A 21 -4.84 11.81 30.92
CA THR A 21 -4.65 13.23 30.58
C THR A 21 -5.96 13.98 30.84
N ASN A 22 -5.84 15.31 31.06
CA ASN A 22 -6.98 16.17 31.19
C ASN A 22 -7.63 16.35 29.82
N ILE A 23 -8.97 16.29 29.78
CA ILE A 23 -9.71 16.42 28.52
C ILE A 23 -9.45 17.75 27.82
N ASN A 24 -9.17 18.81 28.58
CA ASN A 24 -8.88 20.12 28.00
C ASN A 24 -7.49 20.20 27.33
N ASP A 25 -6.61 19.25 27.64
CA ASP A 25 -5.27 19.16 27.06
C ASP A 25 -5.21 18.17 25.90
N LEU A 26 -6.33 17.63 25.46
CA LEU A 26 -6.39 16.65 24.40
C LEU A 26 -6.08 17.29 23.05
N ASP A 27 -5.14 16.70 22.35
CA ASP A 27 -4.82 17.06 20.96
C ASP A 27 -5.59 16.13 20.03
N ASN A 28 -6.41 16.69 19.14
CA ASN A 28 -7.24 15.92 18.22
C ASN A 28 -6.74 15.96 16.77
N VAL A 29 -5.45 16.17 16.57
CA VAL A 29 -4.84 16.19 15.25
C VAL A 29 -4.50 14.76 14.81
N LEU A 30 -4.88 14.42 13.57
CA LEU A 30 -4.50 13.15 12.97
C LEU A 30 -3.06 13.21 12.45
N ALA A 31 -2.40 12.06 12.39
CA ALA A 31 -1.06 11.97 11.81
C ALA A 31 -1.14 12.11 10.29
N ASP A 32 -0.37 13.03 9.73
CA ASP A 32 -0.24 13.22 8.29
C ASP A 32 0.92 12.35 7.80
N CYS A 33 0.62 11.42 6.90
CA CYS A 33 1.55 10.40 6.46
C CYS A 33 1.74 10.44 4.95
N ILE A 34 2.97 10.14 4.50
CA ILE A 34 3.27 9.94 3.08
C ILE A 34 3.88 8.56 2.93
N SER A 35 3.30 7.75 2.05
CA SER A 35 3.78 6.42 1.76
C SER A 35 4.01 6.25 0.27
N ILE A 36 5.05 5.51 -0.09
CA ILE A 36 5.42 5.21 -1.46
C ILE A 36 5.56 3.70 -1.58
N GLY A 37 4.96 3.11 -2.58
CA GLY A 37 5.08 1.68 -2.77
C GLY A 37 4.50 1.17 -4.07
N LEU A 38 4.72 -0.13 -4.29
CA LEU A 38 4.14 -0.86 -5.41
C LEU A 38 2.74 -1.32 -5.04
N VAL A 39 1.78 -1.09 -5.92
CA VAL A 39 0.40 -1.58 -5.72
C VAL A 39 0.37 -3.05 -6.05
N VAL A 40 -0.01 -3.89 -5.10
CA VAL A 40 -0.16 -5.33 -5.29
C VAL A 40 -1.60 -5.79 -5.24
N GLU A 41 -2.48 -4.99 -4.64
CA GLU A 41 -3.91 -5.27 -4.60
C GLU A 41 -4.67 -3.96 -4.42
N GLU A 42 -5.79 -3.85 -5.08
CA GLU A 42 -6.65 -2.67 -4.97
C GLU A 42 -8.08 -3.03 -5.27
N ASN A 43 -9.01 -2.51 -4.46
CA ASN A 43 -10.45 -2.63 -4.70
C ASN A 43 -11.11 -1.29 -4.38
N GLU A 44 -12.45 -1.25 -4.34
CA GLU A 44 -13.20 -0.01 -4.11
C GLU A 44 -12.93 0.61 -2.73
N LYS A 45 -12.57 -0.19 -1.74
CA LYS A 45 -12.44 0.24 -0.34
C LYS A 45 -11.00 0.42 0.10
N SER A 46 -10.07 -0.36 -0.46
CA SER A 46 -8.71 -0.41 0.04
C SER A 46 -7.68 -0.51 -1.07
N ILE A 47 -6.45 -0.17 -0.71
CA ILE A 47 -5.28 -0.34 -1.56
C ILE A 47 -4.18 -0.94 -0.70
N THR A 48 -3.49 -1.95 -1.24
CA THR A 48 -2.33 -2.57 -0.60
C THR A 48 -1.08 -2.23 -1.39
N ILE A 49 -0.13 -1.61 -0.72
CA ILE A 49 1.18 -1.29 -1.29
C ILE A 49 2.27 -2.02 -0.53
N VAL A 50 3.38 -2.29 -1.21
CA VAL A 50 4.52 -3.00 -0.62
C VAL A 50 5.81 -2.26 -0.93
N SER A 51 6.80 -2.39 -0.02
CA SER A 51 8.12 -1.82 -0.20
C SER A 51 9.03 -2.74 -1.01
N HIS A 52 8.83 -4.03 -0.90
CA HIS A 52 9.67 -5.05 -1.53
C HIS A 52 8.83 -6.16 -2.13
N ILE A 53 9.26 -6.63 -3.30
CA ILE A 53 8.67 -7.79 -3.94
C ILE A 53 9.80 -8.64 -4.52
N SER A 54 9.71 -9.95 -4.33
CA SER A 54 10.67 -10.92 -4.85
C SER A 54 9.94 -12.05 -5.52
N GLY A 55 10.30 -12.34 -6.76
CA GLY A 55 9.67 -13.41 -7.52
C GLY A 55 10.67 -14.46 -7.99
N SER A 56 10.19 -15.68 -8.07
CA SER A 56 10.91 -16.82 -8.66
C SER A 56 9.94 -17.61 -9.52
N ASP A 57 10.40 -18.70 -10.11
CA ASP A 57 9.53 -19.58 -10.90
C ASP A 57 8.48 -20.30 -10.04
N ILE A 58 8.65 -20.30 -8.73
CA ILE A 58 7.84 -21.09 -7.80
C ILE A 58 6.88 -20.20 -7.01
N GLN A 59 7.33 -19.01 -6.58
CA GLN A 59 6.53 -18.17 -5.69
C GLN A 59 6.90 -16.69 -5.80
N VAL A 60 6.00 -15.85 -5.30
CA VAL A 60 6.22 -14.41 -5.18
C VAL A 60 6.04 -14.03 -3.71
N ASP A 61 7.06 -13.38 -3.15
CA ASP A 61 7.07 -12.93 -1.77
C ASP A 61 7.06 -11.41 -1.72
N ILE A 62 6.42 -10.86 -0.69
CA ILE A 62 6.36 -9.41 -0.46
C ILE A 62 6.82 -9.09 0.97
N ASP A 63 7.31 -7.88 1.16
CA ASP A 63 7.69 -7.36 2.46
C ASP A 63 7.33 -5.88 2.56
N GLY A 64 7.08 -5.42 3.78
CA GLY A 64 6.68 -4.04 4.02
C GLY A 64 5.31 -3.71 3.44
N SER A 65 4.34 -4.60 3.64
CA SER A 65 2.98 -4.36 3.17
C SER A 65 2.23 -3.38 4.06
N LEU A 66 1.46 -2.49 3.41
CA LEU A 66 0.60 -1.52 4.06
C LEU A 66 -0.76 -1.54 3.35
N VAL A 67 -1.80 -1.82 4.11
CA VAL A 67 -3.17 -1.79 3.61
C VAL A 67 -3.82 -0.50 4.09
N LEU A 68 -4.28 0.32 3.16
CA LEU A 68 -4.92 1.59 3.45
C LEU A 68 -6.39 1.55 3.06
N ASP A 69 -7.25 2.06 3.93
CA ASP A 69 -8.62 2.40 3.59
C ASP A 69 -8.57 3.63 2.67
N LYS A 70 -9.25 3.56 1.53
CA LYS A 70 -9.24 4.66 0.55
C LYS A 70 -9.83 5.95 1.09
N SER A 71 -10.71 5.86 2.09
CA SER A 71 -11.29 7.06 2.72
C SER A 71 -10.26 7.88 3.52
N TRP A 72 -9.11 7.29 3.88
CA TRP A 72 -8.04 7.98 4.58
C TRP A 72 -7.11 8.75 3.64
N ILE A 73 -7.23 8.54 2.34
CA ILE A 73 -6.30 9.10 1.34
C ILE A 73 -6.72 10.54 1.00
N LYS A 74 -5.80 11.47 1.21
CA LYS A 74 -5.98 12.89 0.86
C LYS A 74 -5.52 13.17 -0.56
N PHE A 75 -4.43 12.51 -0.99
CA PHE A 75 -3.84 12.70 -2.31
C PHE A 75 -3.16 11.41 -2.75
N ARG A 76 -3.27 11.11 -4.03
CA ARG A 76 -2.63 9.96 -4.64
C ARG A 76 -2.06 10.35 -6.00
N LYS A 77 -0.85 9.91 -6.28
CA LYS A 77 -0.25 10.03 -7.62
C LYS A 77 0.34 8.69 -8.03
N ASP A 78 -0.10 8.20 -9.18
CA ASP A 78 0.47 7.02 -9.80
C ASP A 78 1.69 7.46 -10.61
N LEU A 79 2.80 6.74 -10.45
CA LEU A 79 4.07 7.04 -11.10
C LEU A 79 4.40 5.98 -12.14
N PRO A 80 5.00 6.37 -13.27
CA PRO A 80 5.40 5.41 -14.28
C PRO A 80 6.55 4.53 -13.78
N LEU A 81 6.55 3.27 -14.21
CA LEU A 81 7.62 2.33 -13.93
C LEU A 81 8.48 2.13 -15.19
N PRO A 82 9.78 1.88 -15.04
CA PRO A 82 10.61 1.48 -16.18
C PRO A 82 10.04 0.23 -16.86
N LYS A 83 10.18 0.16 -18.18
CA LYS A 83 9.60 -0.94 -18.97
C LYS A 83 10.08 -2.31 -18.49
N HIS A 84 11.37 -2.44 -18.21
CA HIS A 84 11.94 -3.70 -17.72
C HIS A 84 11.28 -4.13 -16.39
N THR A 85 11.12 -3.20 -15.46
CA THR A 85 10.48 -3.46 -14.16
C THR A 85 9.00 -3.80 -14.33
N THR A 86 8.31 -3.08 -15.21
CA THR A 86 6.90 -3.35 -15.51
C THR A 86 6.70 -4.76 -16.03
N ASN A 87 7.54 -5.18 -16.98
CA ASN A 87 7.43 -6.51 -17.57
C ASN A 87 7.67 -7.62 -16.53
N LYS A 88 8.67 -7.43 -15.68
CA LYS A 88 8.96 -8.38 -14.61
C LYS A 88 7.81 -8.48 -13.59
N LEU A 89 7.27 -7.35 -13.17
CA LEU A 89 6.15 -7.31 -12.23
C LEU A 89 4.87 -7.90 -12.83
N LYS A 90 4.61 -7.66 -14.10
CA LYS A 90 3.46 -8.28 -14.78
C LYS A 90 3.56 -9.79 -14.72
N LYS A 91 4.72 -10.34 -14.99
CA LYS A 91 4.93 -11.78 -14.92
C LYS A 91 4.64 -12.32 -13.52
N TRP A 92 5.21 -11.74 -12.50
CA TRP A 92 5.03 -12.19 -11.12
C TRP A 92 3.59 -12.05 -10.64
N LEU A 93 2.98 -10.89 -10.86
CA LEU A 93 1.63 -10.61 -10.37
C LEU A 93 0.55 -11.40 -11.13
N MET A 94 0.74 -11.63 -12.43
CA MET A 94 -0.20 -12.44 -13.21
C MET A 94 -0.14 -13.91 -12.83
N GLU A 95 1.04 -14.45 -12.58
CA GLU A 95 1.19 -15.82 -12.10
C GLU A 95 0.46 -16.01 -10.76
N LYS A 96 0.53 -15.04 -9.87
CA LYS A 96 -0.22 -15.06 -8.62
C LYS A 96 -1.73 -15.09 -8.88
N CYS A 97 -2.24 -14.27 -9.78
CA CYS A 97 -3.66 -14.24 -10.13
C CYS A 97 -4.12 -15.56 -10.75
N ASP A 98 -3.33 -16.13 -11.65
CA ASP A 98 -3.65 -17.41 -12.29
C ASP A 98 -3.66 -18.56 -11.27
N ALA A 99 -2.73 -18.57 -10.33
CA ALA A 99 -2.68 -19.55 -9.25
C ALA A 99 -3.94 -19.47 -8.38
N GLU A 100 -4.41 -18.27 -8.06
CA GLU A 100 -5.64 -18.07 -7.29
C GLU A 100 -6.88 -18.50 -8.04
N LYS A 101 -6.94 -18.28 -9.37
CA LYS A 101 -8.07 -18.68 -10.21
C LYS A 101 -8.20 -20.20 -10.33
N ASN A 102 -7.12 -20.92 -10.20
CA ASN A 102 -7.08 -22.37 -10.34
C ASN A 102 -7.31 -23.11 -9.01
N LYS A 103 -7.59 -22.40 -7.95
CA LYS A 103 -7.91 -23.02 -6.64
C LYS A 103 -9.43 -23.33 -6.54
#